data_974a6cd84dfc49606e61df7472e051b7
#
_entry.id   974a6cd84dfc49606e61df7472e051b7
#
_cell.length_a   1.000
_cell.length_b   1.000
_cell.length_c   1.000
_cell.angle_alpha   90.00
_cell.angle_beta   90.00
_cell.angle_gamma   90.00
#
_symmetry.space_group_name_H-M   'P 1'
#
loop_
_entity.id
_entity.type
_entity.pdbx_description
1 polymer ?
#
loop_
_entity_poly.entity_id
_entity_poly.type
_entity_poly.pdbx_seq_one_letter_code
_entity_poly.pdbx_strand_id
1 'polypeptide(L)'
;MTWAFLFALAATATALHAQGNPFSDDARQSYALIKVSLLKAADRMPAEDYSFRTTPSVRTFGEMIAHLTDAQVLMCGVVKGEKSIANAQFKPAKTTKAELVADLKASFDYCDPIYAAMTDAAGTAKVKWFIGEMSKLGLLNWNISHDNEMYGIIGAFLRIKGLVPPSSERRP
;
A
#
# COMPACT_ATOMS: atom_id res chain seq x y z
N MET A 1 -62.71 -19.50 -39.34
CA MET A 1 -62.10 -19.90 -38.05
C MET A 1 -60.60 -19.53 -38.11
N THR A 2 -60.20 -18.35 -37.61
CA THR A 2 -58.83 -17.82 -37.65
C THR A 2 -58.23 -17.97 -36.24
N TRP A 3 -57.20 -18.79 -36.14
CA TRP A 3 -56.47 -19.02 -34.91
C TRP A 3 -55.36 -17.95 -34.83
N ALA A 4 -55.45 -17.03 -33.85
CA ALA A 4 -54.39 -16.10 -33.53
C ALA A 4 -53.41 -16.77 -32.52
N PHE A 5 -52.18 -16.98 -32.96
CA PHE A 5 -51.08 -17.40 -32.05
C PHE A 5 -50.53 -16.17 -31.36
N LEU A 6 -50.76 -16.06 -30.06
CA LEU A 6 -50.09 -15.09 -29.18
C LEU A 6 -48.69 -15.63 -28.82
N PHE A 7 -47.65 -15.01 -29.36
CA PHE A 7 -46.28 -15.23 -28.92
C PHE A 7 -46.07 -14.42 -27.63
N ALA A 8 -45.98 -15.10 -26.50
CA ALA A 8 -45.54 -14.49 -25.25
C ALA A 8 -44.02 -14.33 -25.28
N LEU A 9 -43.56 -13.08 -25.38
CA LEU A 9 -42.14 -12.74 -25.25
C LEU A 9 -41.77 -12.79 -23.76
N ALA A 10 -41.11 -13.87 -23.32
CA ALA A 10 -40.57 -13.97 -21.98
C ALA A 10 -39.29 -13.12 -21.92
N ALA A 11 -39.39 -11.93 -21.33
CA ALA A 11 -38.23 -11.10 -21.01
C ALA A 11 -37.45 -11.77 -19.84
N THR A 12 -36.37 -12.45 -20.14
CA THR A 12 -35.41 -12.93 -19.14
C THR A 12 -34.66 -11.71 -18.60
N ALA A 13 -35.07 -11.21 -17.44
CA ALA A 13 -34.30 -10.26 -16.67
C ALA A 13 -33.02 -10.99 -16.19
N THR A 14 -31.91 -10.76 -16.90
CA THR A 14 -30.60 -11.13 -16.39
C THR A 14 -30.33 -10.28 -15.14
N ALA A 15 -30.41 -10.91 -13.96
CA ALA A 15 -29.96 -10.29 -12.73
C ALA A 15 -28.47 -9.92 -12.93
N LEU A 16 -28.16 -8.63 -13.05
CA LEU A 16 -26.81 -8.13 -12.88
C LEU A 16 -26.42 -8.47 -11.43
N HIS A 17 -25.73 -9.58 -11.28
CA HIS A 17 -25.01 -9.83 -10.04
C HIS A 17 -24.00 -8.68 -9.95
N ALA A 18 -24.13 -7.86 -8.91
CA ALA A 18 -23.10 -6.89 -8.58
C ALA A 18 -21.79 -7.69 -8.47
N GLN A 19 -20.93 -7.55 -9.47
CA GLN A 19 -19.63 -8.20 -9.43
C GLN A 19 -18.92 -7.66 -8.19
N GLY A 20 -18.69 -8.54 -7.19
CA GLY A 20 -17.85 -8.21 -6.05
C GLY A 20 -16.46 -7.76 -6.52
N ASN A 21 -15.71 -7.13 -5.65
CA ASN A 21 -14.35 -6.67 -5.92
C ASN A 21 -13.33 -7.51 -5.12
N PRO A 22 -13.32 -8.86 -5.25
CA PRO A 22 -12.56 -9.71 -4.36
C PRO A 22 -11.05 -9.38 -4.36
N PHE A 23 -10.46 -9.09 -5.52
CA PHE A 23 -9.03 -8.82 -5.60
C PHE A 23 -8.65 -7.46 -5.00
N SER A 24 -9.43 -6.42 -5.24
CA SER A 24 -9.18 -5.11 -4.65
C SER A 24 -9.58 -5.06 -3.17
N ASP A 25 -10.56 -5.86 -2.74
CA ASP A 25 -10.90 -6.02 -1.32
C ASP A 25 -9.76 -6.72 -0.56
N ASP A 26 -9.19 -7.79 -1.10
CA ASP A 26 -8.03 -8.49 -0.53
C ASP A 26 -6.80 -7.56 -0.46
N ALA A 27 -6.55 -6.79 -1.52
CA ALA A 27 -5.46 -5.79 -1.53
C ALA A 27 -5.67 -4.73 -0.44
N ARG A 28 -6.89 -4.22 -0.29
CA ARG A 28 -7.25 -3.23 0.74
C ARG A 28 -7.04 -3.78 2.15
N GLN A 29 -7.45 -5.03 2.39
CA GLN A 29 -7.25 -5.68 3.68
C GLN A 29 -5.77 -5.87 3.99
N SER A 30 -5.00 -6.37 3.03
CA SER A 30 -3.55 -6.59 3.18
C SER A 30 -2.80 -5.28 3.44
N TYR A 31 -3.15 -4.22 2.68
CA TYR A 31 -2.63 -2.87 2.89
C TYR A 31 -2.95 -2.34 4.30
N ALA A 32 -4.19 -2.48 4.77
CA ALA A 32 -4.57 -2.02 6.11
C ALA A 32 -3.78 -2.72 7.22
N LEU A 33 -3.51 -4.02 7.09
CA LEU A 33 -2.73 -4.79 8.06
C LEU A 33 -1.27 -4.33 8.11
N ILE A 34 -0.63 -4.16 6.95
CA ILE A 34 0.78 -3.75 6.92
C ILE A 34 0.96 -2.29 7.35
N LYS A 35 0.04 -1.39 6.98
CA LYS A 35 0.00 -0.01 7.46
C LYS A 35 0.06 0.07 8.98
N VAL A 36 -0.82 -0.66 9.68
CA VAL A 36 -0.85 -0.67 11.15
C VAL A 36 0.48 -1.17 11.72
N SER A 37 1.06 -2.21 11.12
CA SER A 37 2.33 -2.79 11.57
C SER A 37 3.49 -1.80 11.40
N LEU A 38 3.56 -1.11 10.26
CA LEU A 38 4.62 -0.15 9.95
C LEU A 38 4.55 1.10 10.83
N LEU A 39 3.35 1.68 11.01
CA LEU A 39 3.17 2.85 11.88
C LEU A 39 3.54 2.53 13.32
N LYS A 40 3.11 1.38 13.85
CA LYS A 40 3.49 0.93 15.20
C LYS A 40 4.99 0.66 15.32
N ALA A 41 5.62 0.08 14.29
CA ALA A 41 7.05 -0.20 14.30
C ALA A 41 7.89 1.09 14.32
N ALA A 42 7.51 2.07 13.50
CA ALA A 42 8.15 3.38 13.48
C ALA A 42 8.02 4.08 14.84
N ASP A 43 6.84 4.07 15.43
CA ASP A 43 6.63 4.69 16.75
C ASP A 43 7.40 3.97 17.88
N ARG A 44 7.54 2.65 17.80
CA ARG A 44 8.19 1.81 18.82
C ARG A 44 9.69 2.03 18.95
N MET A 45 10.41 2.31 17.86
CA MET A 45 11.84 2.54 17.90
C MET A 45 12.16 3.82 18.68
N PRO A 46 13.02 3.81 19.71
CA PRO A 46 13.47 5.01 20.39
C PRO A 46 14.11 6.03 19.44
N ALA A 47 13.99 7.32 19.76
CA ALA A 47 14.49 8.38 18.87
C ALA A 47 16.01 8.30 18.66
N GLU A 48 16.76 7.98 19.70
CA GLU A 48 18.20 7.77 19.68
C GLU A 48 18.65 6.63 18.74
N ASP A 49 17.77 5.67 18.49
CA ASP A 49 18.03 4.51 17.63
C ASP A 49 17.64 4.71 16.16
N TYR A 50 17.12 5.88 15.81
CA TYR A 50 16.80 6.18 14.40
C TYR A 50 18.05 6.29 13.51
N SER A 51 19.20 6.60 14.08
CA SER A 51 20.51 6.59 13.39
C SER A 51 21.17 5.20 13.33
N PHE A 52 20.59 4.20 14.00
CA PHE A 52 21.15 2.84 14.03
C PHE A 52 21.05 2.16 12.67
N ARG A 53 22.11 1.44 12.30
CA ARG A 53 22.19 0.53 11.14
C ARG A 53 22.93 -0.74 11.53
N THR A 54 22.59 -1.86 10.90
CA THR A 54 23.23 -3.15 11.21
C THR A 54 24.63 -3.28 10.60
N THR A 55 24.84 -2.69 9.43
CA THR A 55 26.14 -2.62 8.73
C THR A 55 26.25 -1.28 7.99
N PRO A 56 27.48 -0.82 7.65
CA PRO A 56 27.65 0.43 6.91
C PRO A 56 26.94 0.49 5.54
N SER A 57 26.68 -0.67 4.93
CA SER A 57 26.09 -0.78 3.60
C SER A 57 24.54 -0.74 3.60
N VAL A 58 23.89 -0.82 4.77
CA VAL A 58 22.45 -0.75 4.88
C VAL A 58 21.99 0.63 5.36
N ARG A 59 20.75 0.98 5.02
CA ARG A 59 20.12 2.21 5.52
C ARG A 59 20.02 2.20 7.04
N THR A 60 20.09 3.35 7.68
CA THR A 60 19.68 3.50 9.08
C THR A 60 18.19 3.23 9.22
N PHE A 61 17.73 3.02 10.46
CA PHE A 61 16.29 2.88 10.72
C PHE A 61 15.49 4.08 10.19
N GLY A 62 15.96 5.31 10.46
CA GLY A 62 15.31 6.53 9.95
C GLY A 62 15.32 6.63 8.43
N GLU A 63 16.44 6.28 7.78
CA GLU A 63 16.52 6.23 6.32
C GLU A 63 15.60 5.16 5.72
N MET A 64 15.34 4.07 6.44
CA MET A 64 14.39 3.04 6.05
C MET A 64 12.94 3.57 6.09
N ILE A 65 12.58 4.30 7.16
CA ILE A 65 11.27 4.95 7.29
C ILE A 65 11.07 6.00 6.20
N ALA A 66 12.07 6.82 5.91
CA ALA A 66 12.03 7.79 4.81
C ALA A 66 11.81 7.10 3.47
N HIS A 67 12.60 6.06 3.16
CA HIS A 67 12.47 5.30 1.91
C HIS A 67 11.07 4.68 1.73
N LEU A 68 10.51 4.12 2.81
CA LEU A 68 9.17 3.58 2.82
C LEU A 68 8.12 4.66 2.50
N THR A 69 8.22 5.81 3.17
CA THR A 69 7.36 6.99 2.94
C THR A 69 7.34 7.38 1.46
N ASP A 70 8.51 7.44 0.90
CA ASP A 70 8.76 7.87 -0.47
C ASP A 70 8.17 6.89 -1.48
N ALA A 71 8.43 5.59 -1.27
CA ALA A 71 7.90 4.53 -2.13
C ALA A 71 6.36 4.50 -2.13
N GLN A 72 5.74 4.72 -0.96
CA GLN A 72 4.29 4.82 -0.82
C GLN A 72 3.71 5.94 -1.70
N VAL A 73 4.22 7.16 -1.54
CA VAL A 73 3.75 8.32 -2.30
C VAL A 73 3.96 8.11 -3.80
N LEU A 74 5.12 7.56 -4.19
CA LEU A 74 5.44 7.31 -5.58
C LEU A 74 4.46 6.32 -6.23
N MET A 75 4.26 5.14 -5.63
CA MET A 75 3.42 4.10 -6.21
C MET A 75 1.94 4.52 -6.22
N CYS A 76 1.44 5.08 -5.14
CA CYS A 76 0.07 5.58 -5.08
C CYS A 76 -0.17 6.73 -6.08
N GLY A 77 0.78 7.62 -6.24
CA GLY A 77 0.67 8.71 -7.20
C GLY A 77 0.65 8.25 -8.65
N VAL A 78 1.46 7.24 -9.00
CA VAL A 78 1.40 6.62 -10.34
C VAL A 78 0.03 5.99 -10.59
N VAL A 79 -0.54 5.28 -9.60
CA VAL A 79 -1.89 4.70 -9.70
C VAL A 79 -2.95 5.79 -9.87
N LYS A 80 -2.81 6.91 -9.17
CA LYS A 80 -3.69 8.07 -9.27
C LYS A 80 -3.58 8.79 -10.62
N GLY A 81 -2.46 8.63 -11.31
CA GLY A 81 -2.19 9.26 -12.62
C GLY A 81 -1.45 10.59 -12.52
N GLU A 82 -0.78 10.85 -11.41
CA GLU A 82 0.02 12.05 -11.22
C GLU A 82 1.33 11.97 -11.99
N LYS A 83 1.58 12.93 -12.91
CA LYS A 83 2.75 12.94 -13.79
C LYS A 83 4.04 13.40 -13.11
N SER A 84 3.95 14.08 -11.96
CA SER A 84 5.06 14.82 -11.34
C SER A 84 5.83 14.01 -10.28
N ILE A 85 5.36 12.82 -9.91
CA ILE A 85 5.93 12.07 -8.78
C ILE A 85 7.26 11.41 -9.15
N ALA A 86 7.50 11.11 -10.43
CA ALA A 86 8.78 10.57 -10.89
C ALA A 86 9.98 11.52 -10.64
N ASN A 87 9.71 12.78 -10.32
CA ASN A 87 10.70 13.82 -10.01
C ASN A 87 10.61 14.33 -8.56
N ALA A 88 9.79 13.73 -7.72
CA ALA A 88 9.81 13.98 -6.28
C ALA A 88 11.12 13.40 -5.73
N GLN A 89 12.21 14.12 -6.00
CA GLN A 89 13.46 13.89 -5.32
C GLN A 89 13.17 14.10 -3.83
N PHE A 90 13.36 13.05 -3.08
CA PHE A 90 13.32 13.04 -1.65
C PHE A 90 14.01 14.28 -1.10
N LYS A 91 13.24 15.16 -0.49
CA LYS A 91 13.79 16.36 0.11
C LYS A 91 14.84 15.96 1.13
N PRO A 92 15.96 16.71 1.25
CA PRO A 92 17.02 16.37 2.17
C PRO A 92 16.44 16.11 3.56
N ALA A 93 16.82 15.00 4.04
CA ALA A 93 16.54 14.29 5.27
C ALA A 93 15.89 15.15 6.37
N LYS A 94 14.60 14.99 6.53
CA LYS A 94 14.05 15.04 7.87
C LYS A 94 14.76 13.96 8.65
N THR A 95 15.29 14.29 9.81
CA THR A 95 16.20 13.41 10.55
C THR A 95 15.64 13.03 11.92
N THR A 96 14.64 13.76 12.39
CA THR A 96 14.04 13.47 13.68
C THR A 96 12.97 12.38 13.57
N LYS A 97 12.86 11.54 14.59
CA LYS A 97 11.79 10.53 14.71
C LYS A 97 10.41 11.14 14.46
N ALA A 98 10.13 12.29 15.11
CA ALA A 98 8.81 12.91 15.03
C ALA A 98 8.43 13.29 13.59
N GLU A 99 9.36 13.87 12.83
CA GLU A 99 9.15 14.24 11.43
C GLU A 99 8.97 13.01 10.54
N LEU A 100 9.80 11.99 10.72
CA LEU A 100 9.75 10.77 9.92
C LEU A 100 8.47 9.96 10.16
N VAL A 101 8.01 9.88 11.41
CA VAL A 101 6.74 9.23 11.76
C VAL A 101 5.55 10.01 11.19
N ALA A 102 5.58 11.35 11.28
CA ALA A 102 4.53 12.19 10.71
C ALA A 102 4.46 12.06 9.18
N ASP A 103 5.60 12.02 8.49
CA ASP A 103 5.66 11.84 7.05
C ASP A 103 5.20 10.44 6.62
N LEU A 104 5.59 9.40 7.34
CA LEU A 104 5.09 8.04 7.09
C LEU A 104 3.57 7.99 7.23
N LYS A 105 3.01 8.60 8.29
CA LYS A 105 1.57 8.68 8.45
C LYS A 105 0.92 9.41 7.28
N ALA A 106 1.45 10.56 6.88
CA ALA A 106 0.93 11.34 5.77
C ALA A 106 0.97 10.58 4.43
N SER A 107 2.00 9.74 4.21
CA SER A 107 2.08 8.89 3.01
C SER A 107 0.98 7.83 2.96
N PHE A 108 0.64 7.24 4.10
CA PHE A 108 -0.49 6.33 4.21
C PHE A 108 -1.84 7.06 4.04
N ASP A 109 -2.00 8.22 4.67
CA ASP A 109 -3.22 9.05 4.51
C ASP A 109 -3.43 9.46 3.03
N TYR A 110 -2.35 9.66 2.27
CA TYR A 110 -2.38 9.90 0.83
C TYR A 110 -2.82 8.66 0.03
N CYS A 111 -2.36 7.46 0.40
CA CYS A 111 -2.70 6.21 -0.26
C CYS A 111 -4.11 5.69 0.08
N ASP A 112 -4.61 5.93 1.28
CA ASP A 112 -5.89 5.42 1.79
C ASP A 112 -7.07 5.60 0.81
N PRO A 113 -7.34 6.81 0.26
CA PRO A 113 -8.45 6.99 -0.67
C PRO A 113 -8.23 6.25 -1.99
N ILE A 114 -6.99 6.01 -2.40
CA ILE A 114 -6.66 5.28 -3.64
C ILE A 114 -7.00 3.80 -3.49
N TYR A 115 -6.63 3.19 -2.37
CA TYR A 115 -7.03 1.81 -2.06
C TYR A 115 -8.53 1.69 -1.84
N ALA A 116 -9.14 2.65 -1.13
CA ALA A 116 -10.57 2.64 -0.83
C ALA A 116 -11.43 2.71 -2.10
N ALA A 117 -11.02 3.50 -3.10
CA ALA A 117 -11.76 3.68 -4.35
C ALA A 117 -11.44 2.61 -5.41
N MET A 118 -10.42 1.74 -5.20
CA MET A 118 -10.04 0.74 -6.18
C MET A 118 -11.08 -0.36 -6.30
N THR A 119 -11.46 -0.68 -7.54
CA THR A 119 -12.29 -1.83 -7.90
C THR A 119 -11.52 -2.78 -8.79
N ASP A 120 -11.94 -4.03 -8.90
CA ASP A 120 -11.31 -4.99 -9.79
C ASP A 120 -11.31 -4.51 -11.24
N ALA A 121 -12.43 -3.93 -11.68
CA ALA A 121 -12.56 -3.37 -13.02
C ALA A 121 -11.60 -2.18 -13.25
N ALA A 122 -11.57 -1.21 -12.35
CA ALA A 122 -10.65 -0.05 -12.43
C ALA A 122 -9.19 -0.48 -12.31
N GLY A 123 -8.94 -1.54 -11.55
CA GLY A 123 -7.63 -2.11 -11.31
C GLY A 123 -6.95 -2.70 -12.56
N THR A 124 -7.72 -3.02 -13.61
CA THR A 124 -7.17 -3.54 -14.89
C THR A 124 -6.46 -2.47 -15.73
N ALA A 125 -6.76 -1.19 -15.51
CA ALA A 125 -6.16 -0.09 -16.25
C ALA A 125 -4.62 -0.10 -16.11
N LYS A 126 -3.92 0.20 -17.22
CA LYS A 126 -2.46 0.15 -17.28
C LYS A 126 -1.82 1.46 -16.82
N VAL A 127 -0.70 1.32 -16.13
CA VAL A 127 0.20 2.40 -15.74
C VAL A 127 1.64 2.02 -16.09
N LYS A 128 2.47 3.03 -16.35
CA LYS A 128 3.91 2.82 -16.58
C LYS A 128 4.63 2.73 -15.23
N TRP A 129 5.46 1.70 -15.11
CA TRP A 129 6.36 1.49 -13.97
C TRP A 129 7.78 1.20 -14.49
N PHE A 130 8.81 1.25 -13.65
CA PHE A 130 10.20 1.10 -14.10
C PHE A 130 10.51 -0.28 -14.73
N ILE A 131 9.70 -1.31 -14.45
CA ILE A 131 9.82 -2.64 -15.08
C ILE A 131 8.94 -2.82 -16.32
N GLY A 132 8.24 -1.79 -16.76
CA GLY A 132 7.31 -1.84 -17.89
C GLY A 132 5.88 -1.42 -17.52
N GLU A 133 4.90 -1.92 -18.25
CA GLU A 133 3.49 -1.66 -17.96
C GLU A 133 2.93 -2.65 -16.94
N MET A 134 2.23 -2.13 -15.95
CA MET A 134 1.49 -2.91 -14.96
C MET A 134 0.02 -2.47 -14.92
N SER A 135 -0.86 -3.33 -14.39
CA SER A 135 -2.20 -2.89 -14.01
C SER A 135 -2.12 -2.02 -12.74
N LYS A 136 -3.09 -1.13 -12.55
CA LYS A 136 -3.18 -0.32 -11.33
C LYS A 136 -3.22 -1.19 -10.07
N LEU A 137 -4.04 -2.24 -10.06
CA LEU A 137 -4.13 -3.16 -8.94
C LEU A 137 -2.82 -3.94 -8.77
N GLY A 138 -2.14 -4.29 -9.86
CA GLY A 138 -0.81 -4.90 -9.82
C GLY A 138 0.22 -4.00 -9.14
N LEU A 139 0.21 -2.69 -9.42
CA LEU A 139 1.12 -1.74 -8.77
C LEU A 139 0.76 -1.51 -7.29
N LEU A 140 -0.53 -1.53 -6.92
CA LEU A 140 -0.93 -1.51 -5.51
C LEU A 140 -0.47 -2.77 -4.76
N ASN A 141 -0.55 -3.94 -5.38
CA ASN A 141 -0.01 -5.17 -4.80
C ASN A 141 1.52 -5.14 -4.70
N TRP A 142 2.21 -4.52 -5.66
CA TRP A 142 3.65 -4.27 -5.56
C TRP A 142 3.99 -3.38 -4.37
N ASN A 143 3.21 -2.32 -4.14
CA ASN A 143 3.36 -1.47 -2.97
C ASN A 143 3.24 -2.28 -1.66
N ILE A 144 2.21 -3.13 -1.53
CA ILE A 144 2.04 -4.02 -0.37
C ILE A 144 3.24 -4.97 -0.22
N SER A 145 3.75 -5.52 -1.32
CA SER A 145 4.92 -6.41 -1.29
C SER A 145 6.17 -5.69 -0.81
N HIS A 146 6.40 -4.48 -1.30
CA HIS A 146 7.50 -3.62 -0.85
C HIS A 146 7.35 -3.24 0.63
N ASP A 147 6.14 -2.90 1.08
CA ASP A 147 5.87 -2.61 2.49
C ASP A 147 6.19 -3.80 3.39
N ASN A 148 5.84 -5.03 2.97
CA ASN A 148 6.14 -6.25 3.71
C ASN A 148 7.64 -6.55 3.73
N GLU A 149 8.36 -6.31 2.61
CA GLU A 149 9.82 -6.42 2.55
C GLU A 149 10.47 -5.46 3.55
N MET A 150 10.08 -4.18 3.52
CA MET A 150 10.60 -3.17 4.46
C MET A 150 10.24 -3.50 5.91
N TYR A 151 9.02 -3.98 6.16
CA TYR A 151 8.62 -4.41 7.50
C TYR A 151 9.46 -5.58 8.03
N GLY A 152 9.82 -6.53 7.17
CA GLY A 152 10.73 -7.62 7.54
C GLY A 152 12.08 -7.11 8.04
N ILE A 153 12.67 -6.14 7.34
CA ILE A 153 13.92 -5.49 7.73
C ILE A 153 13.75 -4.67 9.02
N ILE A 154 12.71 -3.83 9.10
CA ILE A 154 12.36 -3.04 10.29
C ILE A 154 12.16 -3.94 11.52
N GLY A 155 11.49 -5.08 11.34
CA GLY A 155 11.30 -6.07 12.39
C GLY A 155 12.62 -6.66 12.92
N ALA A 156 13.62 -6.86 12.06
CA ALA A 156 14.96 -7.27 12.47
C ALA A 156 15.66 -6.17 13.28
N PHE A 157 15.58 -4.91 12.86
CA PHE A 157 16.11 -3.76 13.61
C PHE A 157 15.53 -3.68 15.02
N LEU A 158 14.19 -3.81 15.14
CA LEU A 158 13.53 -3.82 16.45
C LEU A 158 14.07 -4.93 17.35
N ARG A 159 14.20 -6.15 16.83
CA ARG A 159 14.72 -7.29 17.61
C ARG A 159 16.17 -7.09 18.06
N ILE A 160 17.02 -6.52 17.23
CA ILE A 160 18.41 -6.20 17.60
C ILE A 160 18.44 -5.21 18.78
N LYS A 161 17.44 -4.32 18.86
CA LYS A 161 17.27 -3.37 19.96
C LYS A 161 16.46 -3.93 21.14
N GLY A 162 16.19 -5.24 21.16
CA GLY A 162 15.44 -5.88 22.24
C GLY A 162 13.92 -5.58 22.22
N LEU A 163 13.41 -5.02 21.12
CA LEU A 163 12.01 -4.64 20.99
C LEU A 163 11.22 -5.73 20.24
N VAL A 164 9.97 -5.98 20.67
CA VAL A 164 9.08 -6.95 20.01
C VAL A 164 8.44 -6.29 18.79
N PRO A 165 8.60 -6.82 17.56
CA PRO A 165 7.89 -6.29 16.40
C PRO A 165 6.36 -6.39 16.53
N PRO A 166 5.58 -5.44 16.01
CA PRO A 166 4.12 -5.43 16.12
C PRO A 166 3.44 -6.73 15.67
N SER A 167 3.93 -7.38 14.61
CA SER A 167 3.39 -8.67 14.13
C SER A 167 3.66 -9.85 15.07
N SER A 168 4.57 -9.71 16.03
CA SER A 168 4.92 -10.73 17.03
C SER A 168 4.27 -10.48 18.39
N GLU A 169 3.44 -9.46 18.52
CA GLU A 169 2.63 -9.22 19.72
C GLU A 169 1.60 -10.33 19.87
N ARG A 170 1.40 -10.81 21.10
CA ARG A 170 0.29 -11.73 21.40
C ARG A 170 -1.02 -11.01 21.11
N ARG A 171 -1.85 -11.58 20.27
CA ARG A 171 -3.24 -11.12 20.13
C ARG A 171 -3.97 -11.45 21.44
N PRO A 172 -4.76 -10.53 21.96
CA PRO A 172 -5.58 -10.78 23.15
C PRO A 172 -6.57 -11.90 22.92
#